data_7d8a0a35ccdf433643032d42ada00505
#
_entry.id   7d8a0a35ccdf433643032d42ada00505
#
_cell.length_a   1.000
_cell.length_b   1.000
_cell.length_c   1.000
_cell.angle_alpha   90.00
_cell.angle_beta   90.00
_cell.angle_gamma   90.00
#
_symmetry.space_group_name_H-M   'P 1'
#
loop_
_entity.id
_entity.type
_entity.pdbx_description
1 polymer ?
#
loop_
_entity_poly.entity_id
_entity_poly.type
_entity_poly.pdbx_seq_one_letter_code
_entity_poly.pdbx_strand_id
1 'polypeptide(L)'
;MTSYSSLTLAVLTGCAIGAAAFEGLRAQSKPPIYYVVEVDTTDADAYANEFAPKAQAIIEAAGGRFVAIGGSGATRAKALTPIEGDPPKRAIIMVWNNMEQIRAWWSNPGYIALRKTVDKYSTFRSFTIEGQ
;
A
#
# COMPACT_ATOMS: atom_id res chain seq x y z
N MET A 1 45.84 -41.16 -11.57
CA MET A 1 44.45 -41.69 -11.60
C MET A 1 43.66 -41.30 -10.36
N THR A 2 43.66 -40.06 -10.01
CA THR A 2 42.92 -39.63 -8.78
C THR A 2 42.68 -38.16 -8.86
N SER A 3 41.51 -37.74 -9.31
CA SER A 3 41.02 -36.38 -8.98
C SER A 3 39.65 -36.00 -9.53
N TYR A 4 38.90 -36.93 -10.05
CA TYR A 4 37.53 -36.57 -10.49
C TYR A 4 36.48 -36.66 -9.37
N SER A 5 36.81 -37.35 -8.26
CA SER A 5 35.86 -37.50 -7.13
C SER A 5 35.77 -36.30 -6.23
N SER A 6 36.81 -35.47 -6.16
CA SER A 6 36.85 -34.30 -5.26
C SER A 6 36.12 -33.08 -5.83
N LEU A 7 36.07 -32.96 -7.15
CA LEU A 7 35.38 -31.84 -7.82
C LEU A 7 33.84 -31.99 -7.77
N THR A 8 33.37 -33.24 -7.84
CA THR A 8 31.92 -33.49 -7.83
C THR A 8 31.31 -33.21 -6.44
N LEU A 9 32.07 -33.49 -5.38
CA LEU A 9 31.60 -33.23 -4.01
C LEU A 9 31.54 -31.74 -3.68
N ALA A 10 32.47 -30.93 -4.19
CA ALA A 10 32.49 -29.50 -3.97
C ALA A 10 31.33 -28.78 -4.66
N VAL A 11 30.91 -29.25 -5.85
CA VAL A 11 29.78 -28.65 -6.60
C VAL A 11 28.45 -28.94 -5.89
N LEU A 12 28.26 -30.15 -5.35
CA LEU A 12 27.04 -30.51 -4.63
C LEU A 12 26.91 -29.74 -3.31
N THR A 13 28.00 -29.49 -2.60
CA THR A 13 27.99 -28.72 -1.34
C THR A 13 27.67 -27.26 -1.59
N GLY A 14 28.16 -26.67 -2.69
CA GLY A 14 27.88 -25.30 -3.06
C GLY A 14 26.40 -25.04 -3.41
N CYS A 15 25.76 -25.96 -4.10
CA CYS A 15 24.32 -25.85 -4.44
C CYS A 15 23.42 -25.96 -3.23
N ALA A 16 23.76 -26.79 -2.24
CA ALA A 16 22.95 -26.96 -1.03
C ALA A 16 22.98 -25.69 -0.14
N ILE A 17 24.12 -25.03 -0.02
CA ILE A 17 24.24 -23.78 0.75
C ILE A 17 23.51 -22.64 0.05
N GLY A 18 23.57 -22.57 -1.27
CA GLY A 18 22.86 -21.54 -2.05
C GLY A 18 21.34 -21.65 -1.93
N ALA A 19 20.78 -22.86 -1.94
CA ALA A 19 19.34 -23.08 -1.80
C ALA A 19 18.83 -22.69 -0.41
N ALA A 20 19.54 -23.09 0.64
CA ALA A 20 19.17 -22.74 2.02
C ALA A 20 19.23 -21.23 2.30
N ALA A 21 20.20 -20.52 1.73
CA ALA A 21 20.29 -19.08 1.87
C ALA A 21 19.13 -18.35 1.15
N PHE A 22 18.68 -18.90 0.03
CA PHE A 22 17.58 -18.31 -0.74
C PHE A 22 16.21 -18.50 -0.06
N GLU A 23 15.98 -19.63 0.58
CA GLU A 23 14.76 -19.87 1.37
C GLU A 23 14.74 -19.01 2.63
N GLY A 24 15.87 -18.82 3.29
CA GLY A 24 15.99 -17.94 4.45
C GLY A 24 15.68 -16.47 4.14
N LEU A 25 16.02 -16.00 2.94
CA LEU A 25 15.69 -14.64 2.49
C LEU A 25 14.18 -14.45 2.19
N ARG A 26 13.52 -15.49 1.69
CA ARG A 26 12.06 -15.47 1.47
C ARG A 26 11.28 -15.50 2.77
N ALA A 27 11.73 -16.23 3.77
CA ALA A 27 11.08 -16.34 5.07
C ALA A 27 11.14 -15.05 5.91
N GLN A 28 11.98 -14.06 5.52
CA GLN A 28 12.14 -12.79 6.23
C GLN A 28 11.32 -11.62 5.67
N SER A 29 10.66 -11.77 4.53
CA SER A 29 9.79 -10.74 3.98
C SER A 29 8.48 -10.68 4.78
N LYS A 30 8.27 -9.61 5.52
CA LYS A 30 6.99 -9.36 6.19
C LYS A 30 5.89 -9.16 5.15
N PRO A 31 4.67 -9.69 5.39
CA PRO A 31 3.56 -9.44 4.48
C PRO A 31 3.26 -7.93 4.39
N PRO A 32 2.81 -7.46 3.23
CA PRO A 32 2.43 -6.07 3.05
C PRO A 32 1.19 -5.74 3.86
N ILE A 33 0.99 -4.45 4.15
CA ILE A 33 -0.22 -3.96 4.80
C ILE A 33 -1.08 -3.25 3.77
N TYR A 34 -2.31 -3.70 3.64
CA TYR A 34 -3.33 -3.02 2.85
C TYR A 34 -4.05 -1.99 3.71
N TYR A 35 -4.13 -0.77 3.23
CA TYR A 35 -4.91 0.30 3.84
C TYR A 35 -6.12 0.57 2.96
N VAL A 36 -7.30 0.35 3.51
CA VAL A 36 -8.57 0.57 2.83
C VAL A 36 -9.22 1.82 3.39
N VAL A 37 -9.64 2.72 2.53
CA VAL A 37 -10.37 3.91 2.94
C VAL A 37 -11.61 4.12 2.07
N GLU A 38 -12.72 4.38 2.72
CA GLU A 38 -13.98 4.82 2.13
C GLU A 38 -14.16 6.31 2.40
N VAL A 39 -14.60 7.04 1.40
CA VAL A 39 -14.81 8.48 1.50
C VAL A 39 -16.19 8.85 0.98
N ASP A 40 -16.92 9.59 1.78
CA ASP A 40 -18.13 10.29 1.37
C ASP A 40 -17.88 11.79 1.45
N THR A 41 -18.05 12.49 0.33
CA THR A 41 -17.82 13.93 0.25
C THR A 41 -19.06 14.67 -0.26
N THR A 42 -19.31 15.84 0.30
CA THR A 42 -20.35 16.77 -0.16
C THR A 42 -19.82 17.77 -1.18
N ASP A 43 -18.49 17.89 -1.32
CA ASP A 43 -17.82 18.75 -2.30
C ASP A 43 -16.77 17.94 -3.07
N ALA A 44 -17.22 17.32 -4.16
CA ALA A 44 -16.37 16.47 -4.99
C ALA A 44 -15.27 17.27 -5.71
N ASP A 45 -15.53 18.50 -6.09
CA ASP A 45 -14.57 19.36 -6.80
C ASP A 45 -13.44 19.80 -5.85
N ALA A 46 -13.78 20.28 -4.66
CA ALA A 46 -12.78 20.62 -3.64
C ALA A 46 -11.95 19.39 -3.24
N TYR A 47 -12.59 18.22 -3.07
CA TYR A 47 -11.89 16.97 -2.79
C TYR A 47 -10.88 16.64 -3.90
N ALA A 48 -11.31 16.68 -5.16
CA ALA A 48 -10.49 16.30 -6.31
C ALA A 48 -9.36 17.28 -6.62
N ASN A 49 -9.57 18.57 -6.41
CA ASN A 49 -8.63 19.61 -6.82
C ASN A 49 -7.74 20.12 -5.68
N GLU A 50 -8.25 20.14 -4.45
CA GLU A 50 -7.54 20.72 -3.31
C GLU A 50 -6.94 19.68 -2.36
N PHE A 51 -7.62 18.56 -2.14
CA PHE A 51 -7.18 17.53 -1.21
C PHE A 51 -6.43 16.40 -1.89
N ALA A 52 -7.05 15.71 -2.83
CA ALA A 52 -6.54 14.44 -3.36
C ALA A 52 -5.12 14.52 -3.95
N PRO A 53 -4.75 15.53 -4.78
CA PRO A 53 -3.40 15.60 -5.35
C PRO A 53 -2.32 15.80 -4.29
N LYS A 54 -2.60 16.64 -3.28
CA LYS A 54 -1.65 16.95 -2.20
C LYS A 54 -1.51 15.77 -1.24
N ALA A 55 -2.62 15.13 -0.88
CA ALA A 55 -2.61 13.93 -0.05
C ALA A 55 -1.86 12.78 -0.74
N GLN A 56 -2.08 12.58 -2.04
CA GLN A 56 -1.38 11.56 -2.82
C GLN A 56 0.14 11.77 -2.77
N ALA A 57 0.62 12.99 -2.99
CA ALA A 57 2.05 13.29 -2.96
C ALA A 57 2.67 12.97 -1.58
N ILE A 58 1.99 13.30 -0.48
CA ILE A 58 2.47 13.00 0.88
C ILE A 58 2.47 11.49 1.15
N ILE A 59 1.43 10.77 0.72
CA ILE A 59 1.30 9.32 0.87
C ILE A 59 2.42 8.60 0.13
N GLU A 60 2.63 8.94 -1.15
CA GLU A 60 3.67 8.34 -1.97
C GLU A 60 5.08 8.63 -1.42
N ALA A 61 5.33 9.84 -0.95
CA ALA A 61 6.59 10.21 -0.31
C ALA A 61 6.85 9.42 0.99
N ALA A 62 5.81 9.03 1.71
CA ALA A 62 5.91 8.21 2.92
C ALA A 62 6.07 6.70 2.63
N GLY A 63 5.96 6.28 1.37
CA GLY A 63 6.11 4.90 0.93
C GLY A 63 4.81 4.17 0.62
N GLY A 64 3.67 4.84 0.66
CA GLY A 64 2.37 4.29 0.26
C GLY A 64 2.25 4.17 -1.26
N ARG A 65 1.60 3.11 -1.72
CA ARG A 65 1.33 2.88 -3.14
C ARG A 65 -0.16 2.65 -3.35
N PHE A 66 -0.73 3.33 -4.32
CA PHE A 66 -2.14 3.15 -4.67
C PHE A 66 -2.32 1.89 -5.52
N VAL A 67 -3.18 0.99 -5.06
CA VAL A 67 -3.54 -0.27 -5.76
C VAL A 67 -4.81 -0.07 -6.56
N ALA A 68 -5.83 0.53 -5.96
CA ALA A 68 -7.10 0.79 -6.60
C ALA A 68 -7.72 2.09 -6.09
N ILE A 69 -8.36 2.83 -7.00
CA ILE A 69 -9.14 4.03 -6.69
C ILE A 69 -10.45 3.92 -7.43
N GLY A 70 -11.56 3.84 -6.70
CA GLY A 70 -12.90 3.78 -7.26
C GLY A 70 -13.77 4.95 -6.84
N GLY A 71 -14.74 5.32 -7.68
CA GLY A 71 -15.72 6.37 -7.41
C GLY A 71 -15.55 7.63 -8.22
N SER A 72 -16.26 8.68 -7.86
CA SER A 72 -16.26 9.98 -8.55
C SER A 72 -15.11 10.91 -8.08
N GLY A 73 -14.75 11.87 -8.91
CA GLY A 73 -13.95 13.04 -8.47
C GLY A 73 -12.44 12.88 -8.49
N ALA A 74 -11.86 12.00 -9.32
CA ALA A 74 -10.41 12.03 -9.60
C ALA A 74 -10.09 11.45 -10.97
N THR A 75 -9.09 12.01 -11.62
CA THR A 75 -8.59 11.60 -12.95
C THR A 75 -8.14 10.15 -13.03
N ARG A 76 -7.77 9.52 -11.91
CA ARG A 76 -7.32 8.12 -11.84
C ARG A 76 -8.39 7.14 -11.32
N ALA A 77 -9.54 7.66 -10.93
CA ALA A 77 -10.61 6.81 -10.38
C ALA A 77 -11.29 6.00 -11.48
N LYS A 78 -11.63 4.75 -11.15
CA LYS A 78 -12.43 3.84 -11.94
C LYS A 78 -13.85 3.78 -11.38
N ALA A 79 -14.78 3.21 -12.14
CA ALA A 79 -16.13 2.99 -11.66
C ALA A 79 -16.13 2.09 -10.41
N LEU A 80 -16.95 2.46 -9.42
CA LEU A 80 -17.33 1.57 -8.32
C LEU A 80 -18.56 0.79 -8.75
N THR A 81 -18.45 -0.54 -8.75
CA THR A 81 -19.57 -1.43 -9.08
C THR A 81 -20.05 -2.08 -7.79
N PRO A 82 -21.23 -1.73 -7.27
CA PRO A 82 -21.76 -2.36 -6.08
C PRO A 82 -22.16 -3.82 -6.38
N ILE A 83 -21.85 -4.70 -5.45
CA ILE A 83 -22.29 -6.10 -5.48
C ILE A 83 -23.41 -6.29 -4.49
N GLU A 84 -23.30 -5.70 -3.32
CA GLU A 84 -24.29 -5.76 -2.26
C GLU A 84 -24.25 -4.45 -1.45
N GLY A 85 -25.43 -3.92 -1.14
CA GLY A 85 -25.58 -2.68 -0.38
C GLY A 85 -25.18 -1.42 -1.14
N ASP A 86 -25.26 -0.28 -0.46
CA ASP A 86 -24.91 1.02 -1.01
C ASP A 86 -23.38 1.21 -0.96
N PRO A 87 -22.73 1.47 -2.10
CA PRO A 87 -21.30 1.71 -2.12
C PRO A 87 -20.97 3.11 -1.56
N PRO A 88 -19.77 3.33 -1.01
CA PRO A 88 -19.30 4.68 -0.71
C PRO A 88 -19.16 5.49 -1.99
N LYS A 89 -19.18 6.81 -1.90
CA LYS A 89 -18.92 7.67 -3.07
C LYS A 89 -17.53 7.43 -3.64
N ARG A 90 -16.58 7.04 -2.79
CA ARG A 90 -15.20 6.74 -3.17
C ARG A 90 -14.60 5.67 -2.27
N ALA A 91 -13.85 4.76 -2.86
CA ALA A 91 -13.04 3.77 -2.15
C ALA A 91 -11.61 3.77 -2.69
N ILE A 92 -10.63 3.66 -1.80
CA ILE A 92 -9.21 3.65 -2.16
C ILE A 92 -8.54 2.50 -1.42
N ILE A 93 -7.73 1.74 -2.14
CA ILE A 93 -6.89 0.70 -1.57
C ILE A 93 -5.43 1.08 -1.81
N MET A 94 -4.68 1.14 -0.74
CA MET A 94 -3.25 1.38 -0.75
C MET A 94 -2.51 0.19 -0.16
N VAL A 95 -1.25 0.02 -0.53
CA VAL A 95 -0.36 -0.97 0.05
C VAL A 95 0.87 -0.28 0.65
N TRP A 96 1.30 -0.78 1.81
CA TRP A 96 2.40 -0.26 2.61
C TRP A 96 3.32 -1.41 3.04
N ASN A 97 4.59 -1.13 3.25
CA ASN A 97 5.54 -2.14 3.70
C ASN A 97 5.40 -2.47 5.20
N ASN A 98 4.97 -1.49 6.01
CA ASN A 98 4.84 -1.65 7.47
C ASN A 98 3.95 -0.55 8.08
N MET A 99 3.54 -0.79 9.33
CA MET A 99 2.72 0.17 10.09
C MET A 99 3.47 1.46 10.46
N GLU A 100 4.80 1.44 10.51
CA GLU A 100 5.59 2.63 10.85
C GLU A 100 5.48 3.70 9.76
N GLN A 101 5.49 3.29 8.49
CA GLN A 101 5.25 4.19 7.36
C GLN A 101 3.85 4.82 7.42
N ILE A 102 2.83 4.04 7.77
CA ILE A 102 1.46 4.54 7.93
C ILE A 102 1.39 5.56 9.06
N ARG A 103 2.01 5.28 10.20
CA ARG A 103 2.05 6.21 11.36
C ARG A 103 2.81 7.49 11.01
N ALA A 104 3.91 7.39 10.27
CA ALA A 104 4.68 8.56 9.81
C ALA A 104 3.84 9.45 8.87
N TRP A 105 3.10 8.85 7.94
CA TRP A 105 2.15 9.58 7.11
C TRP A 105 1.06 10.27 7.94
N TRP A 106 0.41 9.55 8.86
CA TRP A 106 -0.65 10.09 9.70
C TRP A 106 -0.20 11.24 10.60
N SER A 107 1.06 11.24 11.04
CA SER A 107 1.65 12.30 11.85
C SER A 107 2.35 13.39 11.04
N ASN A 108 2.33 13.32 9.71
CA ASN A 108 2.92 14.34 8.85
C ASN A 108 2.14 15.66 9.01
N PRO A 109 2.82 16.77 9.35
CA PRO A 109 2.14 18.06 9.57
C PRO A 109 1.37 18.57 8.36
N GLY A 110 1.87 18.33 7.15
CA GLY A 110 1.18 18.70 5.91
C GLY A 110 -0.11 17.89 5.71
N TYR A 111 -0.10 16.59 6.03
CA TYR A 111 -1.29 15.76 5.97
C TYR A 111 -2.33 16.17 7.03
N ILE A 112 -1.90 16.45 8.25
CA ILE A 112 -2.77 16.93 9.32
C ILE A 112 -3.46 18.23 8.91
N ALA A 113 -2.74 19.17 8.29
CA ALA A 113 -3.30 20.42 7.80
C ALA A 113 -4.35 20.19 6.70
N LEU A 114 -4.09 19.28 5.74
CA LEU A 114 -5.05 18.89 4.71
C LEU A 114 -6.32 18.28 5.31
N ARG A 115 -6.19 17.42 6.32
CA ARG A 115 -7.32 16.79 7.01
C ARG A 115 -8.21 17.82 7.70
N LYS A 116 -7.67 18.84 8.34
CA LYS A 116 -8.47 19.90 8.97
C LYS A 116 -9.40 20.63 7.98
N THR A 117 -9.00 20.71 6.73
CA THR A 117 -9.82 21.34 5.69
C THR A 117 -10.83 20.36 5.10
N VAL A 118 -10.40 19.18 4.67
CA VAL A 118 -11.26 18.20 4.00
C VAL A 118 -12.31 17.60 4.93
N ASP A 119 -12.03 17.48 6.22
CA ASP A 119 -12.99 16.96 7.21
C ASP A 119 -14.22 17.87 7.40
N LYS A 120 -14.19 19.09 6.89
CA LYS A 120 -15.35 20.00 6.89
C LYS A 120 -16.43 19.59 5.88
N TYR A 121 -16.04 18.85 4.82
CA TYR A 121 -16.95 18.45 3.73
C TYR A 121 -16.83 16.97 3.34
N SER A 122 -16.01 16.19 4.03
CA SER A 122 -15.84 14.77 3.75
C SER A 122 -15.78 13.94 5.02
N THR A 123 -16.32 12.73 4.94
CA THR A 123 -16.26 11.73 6.01
C THR A 123 -15.39 10.57 5.53
N PHE A 124 -14.51 10.10 6.38
CA PHE A 124 -13.59 9.01 6.10
C PHE A 124 -13.83 7.83 7.04
N ARG A 125 -13.81 6.64 6.48
CA ARG A 125 -13.72 5.40 7.24
C ARG A 125 -12.57 4.58 6.71
N SER A 126 -11.62 4.20 7.56
CA SER A 126 -10.42 3.50 7.12
C SER A 126 -9.97 2.44 8.11
N PHE A 127 -9.30 1.42 7.58
CA PHE A 127 -8.74 0.31 8.35
C PHE A 127 -7.58 -0.32 7.58
N THR A 128 -6.80 -1.13 8.26
CA THR A 128 -5.71 -1.90 7.68
C THR A 128 -5.98 -3.39 7.75
N ILE A 129 -5.48 -4.12 6.75
CA ILE A 129 -5.47 -5.58 6.72
C ILE A 129 -4.05 -6.02 6.39
N GLU A 130 -3.49 -6.91 7.21
CA GLU A 130 -2.21 -7.53 6.89
C GLU A 130 -2.40 -8.53 5.74
N GLY A 131 -1.51 -8.47 4.73
CA GLY A 131 -1.50 -9.40 3.62
C GLY A 131 -1.05 -10.80 4.04
N GLN A 132 -1.28 -11.77 3.17
CA GLN A 132 -0.85 -13.16 3.36
C GLN A 132 0.47 -13.44 2.67
#